data_728ad66501e507375a46e5e67591fa88
#
_entry.id   728ad66501e507375a46e5e67591fa88
#
_cell.length_a   1.000
_cell.length_b   1.000
_cell.length_c   1.000
_cell.angle_alpha   90.00
_cell.angle_beta   90.00
_cell.angle_gamma   90.00
#
_symmetry.space_group_name_H-M   'P 1'
#
loop_
_entity.id
_entity.type
_entity.pdbx_description
1 polymer ?
#
loop_
_entity_poly.entity_id
_entity_poly.type
_entity_poly.pdbx_seq_one_letter_code
_entity_poly.pdbx_strand_id
1 'polypeptide(L)'
;ISNMVLNNPKINQAVDSSNFNLDLCELIHCVLSHPTVASKSFLITIGDRTVGGLVARDQLVGRYQVPTSNYAMSSKSFLSNEGDVLSIGEKPTLAIKNPAASMRMALAEALMNLISVPVTNLDLVRLSANWMAACGDEEDNYALRLGVEALSSMCIELGIAIPVGKDSLSMRTKWKEDDKEFEVKSPLSGVITAMAPVEDISLAITTEFNEHGSENLYHLFIDNQCRLGGSIFEEVTSSRIQEVPDIENIELFQTLFHSIQALIQRGWIVALHDISDGGLFTTVAELSFTNKAGIEIFIPEHSSKDSMIQYLFAEETGAVIQFHHEFENQALEFLRQKNIEYRKCAALRSDAKLSISSSEKVKFSDSVVNLEKIWNETSYSIKSIRDNPVSAKEEYDLIEKFDDQGLVAIDNFKFSTQLPAFNQNLKPKVAIFREQGVNGQNEMAAAFILAGFEASDIHMQDVLDNPSLLEEFQGLAACGGFSYGDVLGAGGGWSSSIRYNNGVRDAFEHFFNRDETFTFGVCNGCQMLSNIKDLIPGAENWPEFLWNESDQFEARLSQVTIAQSKSVLLDGMEGWQIPVAVAHGEGRASFAENALKLLSDQH
;
A
#
# COMPACT_ATOMS: atom_id res chain seq x y z
N ILE A 1 34.40 26.15 1.03
CA ILE A 1 34.44 24.80 1.66
C ILE A 1 35.87 24.25 1.54
N SER A 2 36.82 24.98 2.03
CA SER A 2 38.21 24.50 1.99
C SER A 2 38.69 24.30 3.43
N ASN A 3 39.16 23.09 3.71
CA ASN A 3 39.91 22.71 4.91
C ASN A 3 39.13 22.43 6.20
N MET A 4 37.95 21.81 6.15
CA MET A 4 37.45 21.04 7.30
C MET A 4 38.26 19.75 7.38
N VAL A 5 39.19 19.64 8.31
CA VAL A 5 39.81 18.38 8.70
C VAL A 5 38.80 17.68 9.60
N LEU A 6 38.09 16.71 9.05
CA LEU A 6 37.17 15.89 9.82
C LEU A 6 37.99 14.83 10.55
N ASN A 7 38.21 15.04 11.83
CA ASN A 7 38.87 14.03 12.69
C ASN A 7 37.88 12.89 12.98
N ASN A 8 38.36 11.68 12.98
CA ASN A 8 37.57 10.52 13.35
C ASN A 8 37.22 10.61 14.85
N PRO A 9 35.96 10.81 15.25
CA PRO A 9 35.61 10.89 16.65
C PRO A 9 35.96 9.57 17.34
N LYS A 10 36.47 9.63 18.57
CA LYS A 10 36.70 8.43 19.38
C LYS A 10 35.35 7.84 19.74
N ILE A 11 34.94 6.79 19.06
CA ILE A 11 33.77 5.99 19.43
C ILE A 11 34.07 5.37 20.79
N ASN A 12 33.30 5.77 21.80
CA ASN A 12 33.35 5.13 23.12
C ASN A 12 32.95 3.66 22.95
N GLN A 13 33.86 2.74 23.28
CA GLN A 13 33.56 1.30 23.29
C GLN A 13 32.41 1.04 24.27
N ALA A 14 31.22 0.77 23.74
CA ALA A 14 30.09 0.34 24.55
C ALA A 14 30.26 -1.13 24.95
N VAL A 15 29.82 -1.47 26.15
CA VAL A 15 29.90 -2.81 26.71
C VAL A 15 28.82 -3.68 26.09
N ASP A 16 29.21 -4.78 25.48
CA ASP A 16 28.30 -5.84 25.03
C ASP A 16 27.65 -6.49 26.26
N SER A 17 26.36 -6.27 26.47
CA SER A 17 25.60 -6.96 27.51
C SER A 17 24.52 -7.85 26.88
N SER A 18 24.88 -9.09 26.63
CA SER A 18 24.04 -10.13 26.02
C SER A 18 23.11 -10.83 27.04
N ASN A 19 22.56 -10.14 28.02
CA ASN A 19 21.55 -10.71 28.91
C ASN A 19 20.15 -10.36 28.42
N PHE A 20 19.64 -11.16 27.49
CA PHE A 20 18.25 -11.06 27.01
C PHE A 20 17.29 -11.60 28.09
N ASN A 21 16.77 -10.74 28.94
CA ASN A 21 15.95 -11.13 30.10
C ASN A 21 14.47 -11.35 29.77
N LEU A 22 13.98 -10.89 28.59
CA LEU A 22 12.59 -11.07 28.18
C LEU A 22 12.29 -12.52 27.82
N ASP A 23 11.07 -12.98 28.15
CA ASP A 23 10.51 -14.21 27.59
C ASP A 23 10.25 -14.04 26.09
N LEU A 24 10.31 -15.14 25.34
CA LEU A 24 10.11 -15.08 23.88
C LEU A 24 8.71 -14.55 23.49
N CYS A 25 7.68 -14.88 24.27
CA CYS A 25 6.33 -14.38 24.04
C CYS A 25 6.24 -12.86 24.26
N GLU A 26 6.79 -12.37 25.36
CA GLU A 26 6.85 -10.93 25.66
C GLU A 26 7.66 -10.16 24.62
N LEU A 27 8.78 -10.70 24.19
CA LEU A 27 9.61 -10.12 23.12
C LEU A 27 8.85 -10.00 21.80
N ILE A 28 8.17 -11.07 21.37
CA ILE A 28 7.34 -11.06 20.17
C ILE A 28 6.26 -9.98 20.25
N HIS A 29 5.58 -9.86 21.38
CA HIS A 29 4.55 -8.84 21.55
C HIS A 29 5.15 -7.43 21.48
N CYS A 30 6.28 -7.18 22.13
CA CYS A 30 6.96 -5.88 22.08
C CYS A 30 7.40 -5.52 20.66
N VAL A 31 7.93 -6.47 19.90
CA VAL A 31 8.36 -6.23 18.51
C VAL A 31 7.15 -5.93 17.62
N LEU A 32 6.09 -6.74 17.66
CA LEU A 32 4.90 -6.52 16.81
C LEU A 32 4.15 -5.21 17.14
N SER A 33 4.10 -4.82 18.41
CA SER A 33 3.46 -3.56 18.84
C SER A 33 4.34 -2.33 18.69
N HIS A 34 5.63 -2.50 18.37
CA HIS A 34 6.54 -1.37 18.20
C HIS A 34 6.04 -0.44 17.08
N PRO A 35 6.02 0.90 17.27
CA PRO A 35 5.44 1.82 16.29
C PRO A 35 6.04 1.71 14.87
N THR A 36 7.30 1.31 14.73
CA THR A 36 7.94 1.10 13.44
C THR A 36 7.43 -0.17 12.74
N VAL A 37 7.19 -1.25 13.49
CA VAL A 37 6.72 -2.54 12.98
C VAL A 37 5.21 -2.60 12.81
N ALA A 38 4.47 -2.05 13.78
CA ALA A 38 3.01 -2.11 13.83
C ALA A 38 2.34 -1.56 12.57
N SER A 39 1.16 -2.08 12.26
CA SER A 39 0.32 -1.66 11.13
C SER A 39 0.14 -0.14 11.05
N LYS A 40 0.24 0.40 9.84
CA LYS A 40 0.05 1.83 9.55
C LYS A 40 -1.35 2.12 8.95
N SER A 41 -2.33 1.24 9.15
CA SER A 41 -3.67 1.40 8.57
C SER A 41 -4.32 2.75 8.93
N PHE A 42 -3.96 3.33 10.07
CA PHE A 42 -4.44 4.66 10.49
C PHE A 42 -4.03 5.81 9.56
N LEU A 43 -2.96 5.65 8.77
CA LEU A 43 -2.53 6.61 7.74
C LEU A 43 -3.11 6.29 6.37
N ILE A 44 -3.32 5.01 6.07
CA ILE A 44 -3.62 4.52 4.73
C ILE A 44 -5.09 4.75 4.37
N THR A 45 -6.00 4.51 5.31
CA THR A 45 -7.44 4.47 5.04
C THR A 45 -8.13 5.83 5.06
N ILE A 46 -7.41 6.92 5.29
CA ILE A 46 -7.93 8.30 5.38
C ILE A 46 -7.51 9.18 4.19
N GLY A 47 -6.83 8.64 3.22
CA GLY A 47 -6.41 9.33 2.00
C GLY A 47 -6.77 8.53 0.76
N ASP A 48 -7.11 9.21 -0.31
CA ASP A 48 -7.46 8.54 -1.56
C ASP A 48 -6.28 7.76 -2.13
N ARG A 49 -6.53 6.51 -2.53
CA ARG A 49 -5.54 5.57 -3.06
C ARG A 49 -5.87 5.08 -4.48
N THR A 50 -7.08 5.31 -4.94
CA THR A 50 -7.63 4.64 -6.12
C THR A 50 -8.06 5.59 -7.23
N VAL A 51 -8.05 6.89 -7.00
CA VAL A 51 -8.40 7.90 -8.01
C VAL A 51 -7.43 7.85 -9.18
N GLY A 52 -7.97 8.03 -10.39
CA GLY A 52 -7.25 7.92 -11.64
C GLY A 52 -7.39 6.57 -12.32
N GLY A 53 -7.80 5.51 -11.58
CA GLY A 53 -8.03 4.17 -12.13
C GLY A 53 -6.78 3.46 -12.67
N LEU A 54 -5.60 4.07 -12.52
CA LEU A 54 -4.31 3.55 -13.01
C LEU A 54 -3.45 2.96 -11.89
N VAL A 55 -3.94 2.91 -10.65
CA VAL A 55 -3.25 2.28 -9.54
C VAL A 55 -3.31 0.77 -9.70
N ALA A 56 -2.17 0.15 -9.99
CA ALA A 56 -2.05 -1.30 -10.14
C ALA A 56 -1.72 -1.98 -8.80
N ARG A 57 -1.03 -1.28 -7.90
CA ARG A 57 -0.74 -1.73 -6.53
C ARG A 57 -0.67 -0.53 -5.58
N ASP A 58 -1.45 -0.60 -4.52
CA ASP A 58 -1.38 0.30 -3.37
C ASP A 58 -0.80 -0.41 -2.12
N GLN A 59 -0.99 0.16 -0.95
CA GLN A 59 -0.43 -0.35 0.30
C GLN A 59 -1.11 -1.63 0.82
N LEU A 60 -2.36 -1.92 0.38
CA LEU A 60 -3.14 -3.04 0.88
C LEU A 60 -3.05 -4.24 -0.05
N VAL A 61 -2.83 -5.42 0.52
CA VAL A 61 -2.62 -6.66 -0.21
C VAL A 61 -3.71 -7.68 0.08
N GLY A 62 -4.07 -8.41 -0.95
CA GLY A 62 -4.94 -9.56 -0.89
C GLY A 62 -6.39 -9.23 -0.54
N ARG A 63 -7.18 -10.28 -0.44
CA ARG A 63 -8.62 -10.16 -0.18
C ARG A 63 -8.96 -9.62 1.21
N TYR A 64 -8.02 -9.69 2.16
CA TYR A 64 -8.20 -9.16 3.50
C TYR A 64 -7.70 -7.73 3.66
N GLN A 65 -7.13 -7.14 2.61
CA GLN A 65 -6.67 -5.76 2.57
C GLN A 65 -5.69 -5.42 3.70
N VAL A 66 -4.67 -6.26 3.88
CA VAL A 66 -3.63 -6.08 4.89
C VAL A 66 -2.52 -5.17 4.35
N PRO A 67 -2.02 -4.18 5.11
CA PRO A 67 -1.01 -3.23 4.62
C PRO A 67 0.42 -3.81 4.62
N THR A 68 0.66 -4.79 3.77
CA THR A 68 1.94 -5.52 3.63
C THR A 68 2.56 -5.39 2.24
N SER A 69 2.18 -4.35 1.47
CA SER A 69 2.77 -4.14 0.16
C SER A 69 4.18 -3.57 0.27
N ASN A 70 5.15 -4.18 -0.40
CA ASN A 70 6.53 -3.73 -0.45
C ASN A 70 6.73 -2.54 -1.40
N TYR A 71 5.81 -2.31 -2.33
CA TYR A 71 5.94 -1.31 -3.39
C TYR A 71 4.58 -0.71 -3.76
N ALA A 72 4.62 0.45 -4.39
CA ALA A 72 3.49 1.04 -5.10
C ALA A 72 3.72 0.91 -6.61
N MET A 73 2.66 0.65 -7.39
CA MET A 73 2.75 0.50 -8.84
C MET A 73 1.57 1.13 -9.54
N SER A 74 1.84 1.83 -10.64
CA SER A 74 0.82 2.40 -11.50
C SER A 74 0.94 1.82 -12.92
N SER A 75 -0.19 1.66 -13.60
CA SER A 75 -0.24 1.42 -15.04
C SER A 75 0.00 2.72 -15.79
N LYS A 76 0.64 2.67 -16.96
CA LYS A 76 0.83 3.84 -17.84
C LYS A 76 -0.43 4.24 -18.58
N SER A 77 -1.36 3.32 -18.80
CA SER A 77 -2.62 3.59 -19.48
C SER A 77 -3.67 2.53 -19.16
N PHE A 78 -4.92 2.78 -19.55
CA PHE A 78 -6.03 1.82 -19.43
C PHE A 78 -5.96 0.68 -20.48
N LEU A 79 -5.02 0.72 -21.41
CA LEU A 79 -4.91 -0.22 -22.54
C LEU A 79 -3.58 -0.98 -22.58
N SER A 80 -2.71 -0.78 -21.61
CA SER A 80 -1.36 -1.36 -21.58
C SER A 80 -1.10 -2.02 -20.23
N ASN A 81 -0.36 -3.11 -20.25
CA ASN A 81 0.20 -3.73 -19.05
C ASN A 81 1.53 -3.07 -18.62
N GLU A 82 2.02 -2.07 -19.34
CA GLU A 82 3.20 -1.33 -18.90
C GLU A 82 2.87 -0.45 -17.71
N GLY A 83 3.85 -0.28 -16.82
CA GLY A 83 3.69 0.52 -15.62
C GLY A 83 4.97 1.16 -15.14
N ASP A 84 4.87 1.77 -13.98
CA ASP A 84 5.99 2.29 -13.19
C ASP A 84 5.85 1.83 -11.75
N VAL A 85 6.96 1.41 -11.14
CA VAL A 85 7.03 0.96 -9.75
C VAL A 85 7.83 1.94 -8.90
N LEU A 86 7.40 2.12 -7.64
CA LEU A 86 8.10 2.89 -6.62
C LEU A 86 8.23 2.05 -5.35
N SER A 87 9.38 2.16 -4.70
CA SER A 87 9.63 1.59 -3.38
C SER A 87 10.49 2.53 -2.54
N ILE A 88 10.52 2.31 -1.23
CA ILE A 88 11.25 3.16 -0.28
C ILE A 88 12.09 2.26 0.63
N GLY A 89 13.24 2.78 1.05
CA GLY A 89 14.06 2.18 2.09
C GLY A 89 14.70 3.24 2.96
N GLU A 90 14.84 2.95 4.26
CA GLU A 90 15.45 3.83 5.24
C GLU A 90 15.90 3.03 6.47
N LYS A 91 17.03 3.40 7.11
CA LYS A 91 17.54 2.74 8.33
C LYS A 91 18.22 3.75 9.27
N PRO A 92 17.46 4.71 9.85
CA PRO A 92 18.05 5.80 10.65
C PRO A 92 18.65 5.32 11.98
N THR A 93 18.13 4.27 12.60
CA THR A 93 18.64 3.72 13.86
C THR A 93 20.06 3.15 13.72
N LEU A 94 20.34 2.55 12.57
CA LEU A 94 21.70 2.09 12.21
C LEU A 94 22.70 3.24 12.11
N ALA A 95 22.27 4.43 11.66
CA ALA A 95 23.16 5.58 11.48
C ALA A 95 23.77 6.09 12.79
N ILE A 96 23.10 5.85 13.94
CA ILE A 96 23.62 6.19 15.28
C ILE A 96 24.91 5.42 15.56
N LYS A 97 25.06 4.23 14.99
CA LYS A 97 26.20 3.32 15.19
C LYS A 97 27.17 3.32 14.01
N ASN A 98 26.62 3.19 12.80
CA ASN A 98 27.38 3.13 11.57
C ASN A 98 26.64 3.84 10.42
N PRO A 99 26.94 5.13 10.18
CA PRO A 99 26.29 5.91 9.12
C PRO A 99 26.46 5.30 7.72
N ALA A 100 27.61 4.65 7.45
CA ALA A 100 27.87 4.03 6.16
C ALA A 100 27.00 2.78 5.95
N ALA A 101 26.91 1.91 6.95
CA ALA A 101 26.02 0.74 6.91
C ALA A 101 24.56 1.15 6.78
N SER A 102 24.12 2.17 7.52
CA SER A 102 22.75 2.72 7.42
C SER A 102 22.37 3.07 5.98
N MET A 103 23.23 3.74 5.24
CA MET A 103 22.94 4.16 3.88
C MET A 103 22.99 2.99 2.88
N ARG A 104 23.89 2.02 3.06
CA ARG A 104 23.87 0.81 2.22
C ARG A 104 22.63 -0.04 2.49
N MET A 105 22.25 -0.18 3.74
CA MET A 105 21.03 -0.92 4.12
C MET A 105 19.77 -0.21 3.66
N ALA A 106 19.69 1.13 3.71
CA ALA A 106 18.56 1.88 3.17
C ALA A 106 18.40 1.69 1.66
N LEU A 107 19.51 1.69 0.90
CA LEU A 107 19.46 1.37 -0.53
C LEU A 107 19.06 -0.09 -0.77
N ALA A 108 19.63 -1.02 0.00
CA ALA A 108 19.28 -2.43 -0.12
C ALA A 108 17.80 -2.67 0.15
N GLU A 109 17.23 -2.05 1.19
CA GLU A 109 15.80 -2.14 1.50
C GLU A 109 14.94 -1.61 0.36
N ALA A 110 15.25 -0.42 -0.18
CA ALA A 110 14.53 0.12 -1.33
C ALA A 110 14.54 -0.83 -2.53
N LEU A 111 15.67 -1.48 -2.81
CA LEU A 111 15.81 -2.44 -3.90
C LEU A 111 15.14 -3.79 -3.59
N MET A 112 15.16 -4.25 -2.33
CA MET A 112 14.47 -5.47 -1.91
C MET A 112 12.95 -5.29 -1.91
N ASN A 113 12.44 -4.13 -1.59
CA ASN A 113 11.03 -3.79 -1.76
C ASN A 113 10.62 -3.77 -3.24
N LEU A 114 11.49 -3.27 -4.12
CA LEU A 114 11.26 -3.23 -5.56
C LEU A 114 11.38 -4.61 -6.23
N ILE A 115 12.13 -5.55 -5.63
CA ILE A 115 12.50 -6.84 -6.23
C ILE A 115 11.30 -7.72 -6.59
N SER A 116 10.15 -7.50 -5.93
CA SER A 116 8.90 -8.22 -6.18
C SER A 116 8.27 -7.90 -7.54
N VAL A 117 8.77 -6.90 -8.24
CA VAL A 117 8.25 -6.46 -9.55
C VAL A 117 9.28 -6.78 -10.64
N PRO A 118 8.87 -7.25 -11.83
CA PRO A 118 9.81 -7.57 -12.90
C PRO A 118 10.45 -6.30 -13.48
N VAL A 119 11.60 -5.93 -12.93
CA VAL A 119 12.47 -4.87 -13.42
C VAL A 119 13.60 -5.51 -14.23
N THR A 120 13.59 -5.28 -15.53
CA THR A 120 14.46 -6.01 -16.46
C THR A 120 15.94 -5.84 -16.17
N ASN A 121 16.36 -4.66 -15.70
CA ASN A 121 17.75 -4.36 -15.40
C ASN A 121 17.88 -3.27 -14.32
N LEU A 122 18.85 -3.40 -13.42
CA LEU A 122 19.16 -2.41 -12.38
C LEU A 122 19.55 -1.03 -12.96
N ASP A 123 20.11 -0.97 -14.15
CA ASP A 123 20.45 0.30 -14.81
C ASP A 123 19.23 1.14 -15.22
N LEU A 124 18.04 0.54 -15.21
CA LEU A 124 16.77 1.26 -15.39
C LEU A 124 16.26 1.90 -14.09
N VAL A 125 16.77 1.47 -12.95
CA VAL A 125 16.38 2.03 -11.64
C VAL A 125 16.92 3.45 -11.51
N ARG A 126 16.07 4.36 -11.05
CA ARG A 126 16.44 5.74 -10.68
C ARG A 126 16.10 5.97 -9.22
N LEU A 127 16.97 6.65 -8.53
CA LEU A 127 16.80 6.92 -7.11
C LEU A 127 16.53 8.41 -6.86
N SER A 128 15.71 8.67 -5.85
CA SER A 128 15.68 9.95 -5.16
C SER A 128 16.23 9.75 -3.76
N ALA A 129 17.22 10.54 -3.35
CA ALA A 129 17.83 10.45 -2.03
C ALA A 129 17.48 11.71 -1.21
N ASN A 130 16.71 11.51 -0.13
CA ASN A 130 16.37 12.58 0.80
C ASN A 130 17.22 12.43 2.06
N TRP A 131 17.96 13.49 2.38
CA TRP A 131 18.89 13.54 3.51
C TRP A 131 18.34 14.41 4.63
N MET A 132 18.40 13.92 5.85
CA MET A 132 18.07 14.68 7.06
C MET A 132 19.23 14.53 8.05
N ALA A 133 19.80 15.67 8.50
CA ALA A 133 20.92 15.68 9.42
C ALA A 133 20.91 16.97 10.26
N ALA A 134 21.43 16.90 11.47
CA ALA A 134 21.60 18.06 12.34
C ALA A 134 22.99 18.70 12.17
N CYS A 135 23.35 19.07 10.94
CA CYS A 135 24.67 19.63 10.64
C CYS A 135 25.03 20.84 11.49
N GLY A 136 26.33 21.04 11.69
CA GLY A 136 26.92 22.14 12.47
C GLY A 136 27.94 21.69 13.50
N ASP A 137 27.87 20.43 13.90
CA ASP A 137 28.87 19.79 14.76
C ASP A 137 29.76 18.88 13.93
N GLU A 138 30.98 18.63 14.41
CA GLU A 138 31.97 17.83 13.70
C GLU A 138 31.50 16.36 13.52
N GLU A 139 30.86 15.81 14.54
CA GLU A 139 30.32 14.44 14.54
C GLU A 139 29.20 14.24 13.51
N ASP A 140 28.20 15.13 13.51
CA ASP A 140 27.07 15.09 12.59
C ASP A 140 27.50 15.30 11.13
N ASN A 141 28.45 16.23 10.90
CA ASN A 141 29.02 16.46 9.58
C ASN A 141 29.81 15.24 9.06
N TYR A 142 30.53 14.56 9.96
CA TYR A 142 31.29 13.36 9.63
C TYR A 142 30.36 12.19 9.31
N ALA A 143 29.29 12.00 10.07
CA ALA A 143 28.28 10.98 9.84
C ALA A 143 27.61 11.16 8.46
N LEU A 144 27.21 12.40 8.11
CA LEU A 144 26.65 12.71 6.79
C LEU A 144 27.63 12.37 5.67
N ARG A 145 28.90 12.75 5.82
CA ARG A 145 29.93 12.45 4.82
C ARG A 145 30.08 10.94 4.59
N LEU A 146 30.21 10.15 5.67
CA LEU A 146 30.35 8.70 5.58
C LEU A 146 29.14 8.06 4.88
N GLY A 147 27.93 8.52 5.22
CA GLY A 147 26.71 8.03 4.59
C GLY A 147 26.68 8.32 3.08
N VAL A 148 27.00 9.56 2.68
CA VAL A 148 27.05 9.95 1.27
C VAL A 148 28.09 9.17 0.48
N GLU A 149 29.31 9.00 1.04
CA GLU A 149 30.39 8.23 0.40
C GLU A 149 29.96 6.76 0.21
N ALA A 150 29.36 6.14 1.23
CA ALA A 150 28.90 4.74 1.18
C ALA A 150 27.79 4.53 0.15
N LEU A 151 26.75 5.38 0.16
CA LEU A 151 25.67 5.31 -0.82
C LEU A 151 26.18 5.51 -2.24
N SER A 152 27.00 6.54 -2.46
CA SER A 152 27.58 6.83 -3.78
C SER A 152 28.41 5.65 -4.31
N SER A 153 29.26 5.06 -3.48
CA SER A 153 30.08 3.90 -3.88
C SER A 153 29.22 2.71 -4.28
N MET A 154 28.21 2.36 -3.47
CA MET A 154 27.32 1.25 -3.77
C MET A 154 26.50 1.51 -5.05
N CYS A 155 26.00 2.73 -5.26
CA CYS A 155 25.30 3.10 -6.48
C CYS A 155 26.19 2.96 -7.73
N ILE A 156 27.47 3.36 -7.64
CA ILE A 156 28.43 3.22 -8.75
C ILE A 156 28.65 1.73 -9.09
N GLU A 157 28.84 0.87 -8.07
CA GLU A 157 29.03 -0.55 -8.28
C GLU A 157 27.79 -1.23 -8.87
N LEU A 158 26.60 -0.84 -8.44
CA LEU A 158 25.33 -1.35 -8.98
C LEU A 158 24.95 -0.75 -10.34
N GLY A 159 25.61 0.33 -10.79
CA GLY A 159 25.24 1.04 -12.02
C GLY A 159 23.97 1.86 -11.92
N ILE A 160 23.54 2.24 -10.72
CA ILE A 160 22.29 2.97 -10.46
C ILE A 160 22.57 4.46 -10.27
N ALA A 161 21.72 5.33 -10.83
CA ALA A 161 21.87 6.78 -10.73
C ALA A 161 20.92 7.40 -9.69
N ILE A 162 21.40 8.47 -9.02
CA ILE A 162 20.61 9.34 -8.15
C ILE A 162 20.45 10.69 -8.85
N PRO A 163 19.48 10.87 -9.76
CA PRO A 163 19.30 12.12 -10.51
C PRO A 163 18.70 13.25 -9.70
N VAL A 164 18.02 12.96 -8.60
CA VAL A 164 17.27 13.91 -7.78
C VAL A 164 17.35 13.56 -6.31
N GLY A 165 17.16 14.55 -5.45
CA GLY A 165 17.09 14.41 -4.01
C GLY A 165 16.89 15.76 -3.35
N LYS A 166 16.82 15.74 -2.03
CA LYS A 166 16.76 16.96 -1.22
C LYS A 166 17.47 16.76 0.11
N ASP A 167 17.94 17.81 0.71
CA ASP A 167 18.59 17.83 2.01
C ASP A 167 17.90 18.76 3.00
N SER A 168 17.77 18.29 4.24
CA SER A 168 17.35 19.05 5.42
C SER A 168 18.46 18.94 6.46
N LEU A 169 19.38 19.93 6.44
CA LEU A 169 20.62 19.85 7.23
C LEU A 169 20.56 20.57 8.58
N SER A 170 19.40 21.08 8.97
CA SER A 170 19.19 21.78 10.24
C SER A 170 18.19 21.05 11.16
N MET A 171 18.27 19.70 11.19
CA MET A 171 17.34 18.86 11.93
C MET A 171 17.64 18.84 13.43
N ARG A 172 17.58 20.04 14.05
CA ARG A 172 17.75 20.23 15.49
C ARG A 172 16.78 21.26 16.02
N THR A 173 16.30 21.07 17.25
CA THR A 173 15.49 22.01 17.98
C THR A 173 16.21 22.40 19.26
N LYS A 174 16.35 23.70 19.53
CA LYS A 174 16.89 24.24 20.76
C LYS A 174 15.84 25.09 21.45
N TRP A 175 15.71 24.96 22.76
CA TRP A 175 14.85 25.81 23.56
C TRP A 175 15.45 26.05 24.94
N LYS A 176 14.90 27.03 25.65
CA LYS A 176 15.24 27.34 27.05
C LYS A 176 14.02 27.17 27.92
N GLU A 177 14.21 26.55 29.07
CA GLU A 177 13.22 26.41 30.11
C GLU A 177 13.94 26.58 31.47
N ASP A 178 13.46 27.47 32.32
CA ASP A 178 14.07 27.80 33.63
C ASP A 178 15.60 28.03 33.55
N ASP A 179 16.05 28.89 32.59
CA ASP A 179 17.45 29.20 32.30
C ASP A 179 18.34 28.00 31.88
N LYS A 180 17.76 26.83 31.65
CA LYS A 180 18.46 25.68 31.07
C LYS A 180 18.25 25.63 29.55
N GLU A 181 19.33 25.36 28.85
CA GLU A 181 19.26 25.09 27.41
C GLU A 181 19.02 23.60 27.18
N PHE A 182 18.06 23.31 26.31
CA PHE A 182 17.76 21.96 25.83
C PHE A 182 17.98 21.91 24.32
N GLU A 183 18.41 20.75 23.85
CA GLU A 183 18.59 20.46 22.43
C GLU A 183 18.14 19.03 22.13
N VAL A 184 17.39 18.88 21.04
CA VAL A 184 17.08 17.61 20.41
C VAL A 184 17.60 17.62 18.98
N LYS A 185 18.32 16.57 18.61
CA LYS A 185 18.86 16.36 17.26
C LYS A 185 18.25 15.10 16.65
N SER A 186 17.92 15.14 15.37
CA SER A 186 17.64 13.94 14.58
C SER A 186 18.97 13.22 14.27
N PRO A 187 19.03 11.89 14.33
CA PRO A 187 20.14 11.16 13.74
C PRO A 187 20.20 11.39 12.22
N LEU A 188 21.34 11.07 11.62
CA LEU A 188 21.41 10.98 10.16
C LEU A 188 20.34 10.03 9.65
N SER A 189 19.50 10.53 8.74
CA SER A 189 18.49 9.72 8.07
C SER A 189 18.61 9.92 6.57
N GLY A 190 18.66 8.84 5.82
CA GLY A 190 18.58 8.85 4.36
C GLY A 190 17.35 8.05 3.93
N VAL A 191 16.38 8.72 3.32
CA VAL A 191 15.21 8.07 2.70
C VAL A 191 15.49 7.91 1.22
N ILE A 192 15.62 6.67 0.79
CA ILE A 192 15.92 6.31 -0.59
C ILE A 192 14.64 5.82 -1.25
N THR A 193 14.19 6.55 -2.27
CA THR A 193 13.07 6.11 -3.12
C THR A 193 13.64 5.54 -4.41
N ALA A 194 13.34 4.28 -4.71
CA ALA A 194 13.67 3.64 -5.97
C ALA A 194 12.47 3.66 -6.91
N MET A 195 12.73 3.96 -8.19
CA MET A 195 11.72 4.01 -9.26
C MET A 195 12.24 3.25 -10.47
N ALA A 196 11.37 2.48 -11.11
CA ALA A 196 11.71 1.78 -12.35
C ALA A 196 10.49 1.62 -13.27
N PRO A 197 10.69 1.61 -14.61
CA PRO A 197 9.64 1.19 -15.53
C PRO A 197 9.42 -0.33 -15.44
N VAL A 198 8.17 -0.74 -15.66
CA VAL A 198 7.72 -2.13 -15.65
C VAL A 198 7.09 -2.46 -16.99
N GLU A 199 7.56 -3.52 -17.65
CA GLU A 199 7.05 -3.94 -18.95
C GLU A 199 5.70 -4.67 -18.85
N ASP A 200 5.49 -5.43 -17.76
CA ASP A 200 4.24 -6.15 -17.51
C ASP A 200 3.91 -6.15 -16.02
N ILE A 201 2.95 -5.33 -15.61
CA ILE A 201 2.48 -5.20 -14.22
C ILE A 201 1.80 -6.47 -13.71
N SER A 202 1.32 -7.35 -14.58
CA SER A 202 0.63 -8.59 -14.20
C SER A 202 1.57 -9.65 -13.62
N LEU A 203 2.87 -9.52 -13.83
CA LEU A 203 3.89 -10.43 -13.30
C LEU A 203 4.40 -10.03 -11.91
N ALA A 204 3.92 -8.92 -11.36
CA ALA A 204 4.34 -8.46 -10.05
C ALA A 204 3.86 -9.40 -8.93
N ILE A 205 4.76 -9.72 -8.01
CA ILE A 205 4.53 -10.62 -6.89
C ILE A 205 4.16 -9.82 -5.64
N THR A 206 3.32 -10.39 -4.79
CA THR A 206 2.92 -9.83 -3.51
C THR A 206 3.18 -10.80 -2.36
N THR A 207 2.73 -10.44 -1.18
CA THR A 207 2.74 -11.32 0.00
C THR A 207 1.58 -12.32 0.02
N GLU A 208 0.73 -12.34 -1.01
CA GLU A 208 -0.45 -13.20 -1.08
C GLU A 208 -0.09 -14.61 -1.59
N PHE A 209 -0.52 -15.64 -0.85
CA PHE A 209 -0.41 -17.04 -1.28
C PHE A 209 -1.52 -17.38 -2.27
N ASN A 210 -1.29 -18.41 -3.08
CA ASN A 210 -2.33 -18.94 -3.95
C ASN A 210 -2.24 -20.49 -4.00
N GLU A 211 -3.19 -21.13 -4.70
CA GLU A 211 -3.29 -22.58 -4.83
C GLU A 211 -2.09 -23.25 -5.53
N HIS A 212 -1.28 -22.49 -6.23
CA HIS A 212 -0.06 -22.98 -6.90
C HIS A 212 1.17 -22.93 -6.00
N GLY A 213 1.06 -22.32 -4.82
CA GLY A 213 2.17 -22.19 -3.86
C GLY A 213 2.52 -23.52 -3.19
N SER A 214 3.81 -23.71 -2.93
CA SER A 214 4.32 -24.78 -2.08
C SER A 214 3.90 -24.55 -0.61
N GLU A 215 3.79 -25.63 0.17
CA GLU A 215 3.64 -25.50 1.63
C GLU A 215 4.87 -24.93 2.32
N ASN A 216 6.03 -24.91 1.65
CA ASN A 216 7.30 -24.47 2.21
C ASN A 216 7.59 -23.00 1.92
N LEU A 217 8.15 -22.32 2.92
CA LEU A 217 8.69 -20.97 2.79
C LEU A 217 10.20 -20.99 2.94
N TYR A 218 10.88 -20.26 2.09
CA TYR A 218 12.34 -20.22 2.02
C TYR A 218 12.87 -18.81 2.29
N HIS A 219 13.76 -18.68 3.26
CA HIS A 219 14.55 -17.49 3.49
C HIS A 219 15.79 -17.52 2.58
N LEU A 220 15.89 -16.53 1.70
CA LEU A 220 17.07 -16.24 0.88
C LEU A 220 17.85 -15.10 1.53
N PHE A 221 19.17 -15.22 1.64
CA PHE A 221 20.01 -14.23 2.32
C PHE A 221 21.39 -14.13 1.67
N ILE A 222 22.05 -12.99 1.88
CA ILE A 222 23.42 -12.74 1.40
C ILE A 222 24.45 -12.88 2.51
N ASP A 223 24.03 -12.78 3.77
CA ASP A 223 24.86 -12.90 4.95
C ASP A 223 24.10 -13.68 6.03
N ASN A 224 24.81 -14.45 6.83
CA ASN A 224 24.26 -15.27 7.92
C ASN A 224 24.82 -14.85 9.29
N GLN A 225 25.29 -13.61 9.42
CA GLN A 225 25.86 -13.12 10.69
C GLN A 225 24.78 -12.86 11.73
N CYS A 226 23.55 -12.57 11.32
CA CYS A 226 22.41 -12.32 12.19
C CYS A 226 22.69 -11.23 13.25
N ARG A 227 23.20 -10.07 12.79
CA ARG A 227 23.57 -8.92 13.63
C ARG A 227 22.29 -8.20 14.11
N LEU A 228 22.27 -7.82 15.38
CA LEU A 228 21.08 -7.21 16.02
C LEU A 228 21.25 -5.73 16.33
N GLY A 229 22.41 -5.14 16.09
CA GLY A 229 22.66 -3.72 16.39
C GLY A 229 21.82 -2.79 15.51
N GLY A 230 21.16 -1.81 16.13
CA GLY A 230 20.29 -0.85 15.45
C GLY A 230 18.93 -1.42 15.03
N SER A 231 18.60 -2.65 15.42
CA SER A 231 17.31 -3.30 15.13
C SER A 231 16.24 -2.93 16.14
N ILE A 232 14.99 -3.21 15.80
CA ILE A 232 13.86 -3.11 16.73
C ILE A 232 14.06 -3.98 17.97
N PHE A 233 14.69 -5.13 17.82
CA PHE A 233 15.06 -5.97 18.96
C PHE A 233 15.92 -5.21 19.98
N GLU A 234 16.94 -4.48 19.52
CA GLU A 234 17.81 -3.69 20.43
C GLU A 234 17.01 -2.59 21.14
N GLU A 235 16.07 -1.94 20.44
CA GLU A 235 15.25 -0.88 21.01
C GLU A 235 14.32 -1.42 22.11
N VAL A 236 13.55 -2.48 21.84
CA VAL A 236 12.57 -3.02 22.81
C VAL A 236 13.25 -3.67 24.02
N THR A 237 14.45 -4.18 23.86
CA THR A 237 15.21 -4.77 24.99
C THR A 237 16.09 -3.74 25.70
N SER A 238 16.22 -2.52 25.16
CA SER A 238 17.19 -1.52 25.63
C SER A 238 18.62 -2.06 25.75
N SER A 239 18.96 -3.03 24.90
CA SER A 239 20.29 -3.63 24.82
C SER A 239 21.27 -2.66 24.16
N ARG A 240 22.56 -2.95 24.23
CA ARG A 240 23.63 -2.20 23.54
C ARG A 240 24.45 -3.17 22.71
N ILE A 241 24.15 -3.27 21.45
CA ILE A 241 24.78 -4.22 20.52
C ILE A 241 25.64 -3.44 19.53
N GLN A 242 26.89 -3.86 19.35
CA GLN A 242 27.86 -3.14 18.49
C GLN A 242 27.71 -3.48 17.02
N GLU A 243 27.52 -4.76 16.73
CA GLU A 243 27.51 -5.26 15.37
C GLU A 243 26.18 -4.96 14.70
N VAL A 244 26.23 -4.25 13.58
CA VAL A 244 25.08 -3.83 12.80
C VAL A 244 25.02 -4.54 11.45
N PRO A 245 23.82 -4.80 10.90
CA PRO A 245 23.66 -5.27 9.53
C PRO A 245 24.33 -4.33 8.52
N ASP A 246 24.91 -4.91 7.46
CA ASP A 246 25.57 -4.15 6.40
C ASP A 246 25.61 -4.95 5.09
N ILE A 247 25.71 -4.28 3.95
CA ILE A 247 25.97 -4.91 2.64
C ILE A 247 27.48 -4.90 2.38
N GLU A 248 28.16 -5.95 2.82
CA GLU A 248 29.62 -6.09 2.65
C GLU A 248 29.98 -6.63 1.27
N ASN A 249 29.09 -7.40 0.64
CA ASN A 249 29.29 -8.01 -0.67
C ASN A 249 28.23 -7.54 -1.67
N ILE A 250 28.53 -6.44 -2.35
CA ILE A 250 27.62 -5.81 -3.32
C ILE A 250 27.39 -6.71 -4.55
N GLU A 251 28.41 -7.46 -4.99
CA GLU A 251 28.26 -8.40 -6.12
C GLU A 251 27.29 -9.53 -5.79
N LEU A 252 27.34 -10.06 -4.58
CA LEU A 252 26.41 -11.10 -4.13
C LEU A 252 24.98 -10.54 -3.99
N PHE A 253 24.83 -9.31 -3.49
CA PHE A 253 23.54 -8.61 -3.46
C PHE A 253 22.95 -8.44 -4.87
N GLN A 254 23.76 -8.00 -5.82
CA GLN A 254 23.36 -7.89 -7.23
C GLN A 254 22.97 -9.26 -7.81
N THR A 255 23.70 -10.30 -7.47
CA THR A 255 23.40 -11.68 -7.90
C THR A 255 22.08 -12.18 -7.32
N LEU A 256 21.79 -11.88 -6.05
CA LEU A 256 20.51 -12.19 -5.41
C LEU A 256 19.35 -11.48 -6.15
N PHE A 257 19.49 -10.16 -6.37
CA PHE A 257 18.51 -9.37 -7.11
C PHE A 257 18.18 -10.00 -8.46
N HIS A 258 19.19 -10.22 -9.31
CA HIS A 258 18.98 -10.80 -10.64
C HIS A 258 18.45 -12.23 -10.61
N SER A 259 18.81 -13.01 -9.59
CA SER A 259 18.31 -14.38 -9.44
C SER A 259 16.80 -14.38 -9.14
N ILE A 260 16.34 -13.53 -8.23
CA ILE A 260 14.90 -13.39 -7.93
C ILE A 260 14.14 -12.88 -9.16
N GLN A 261 14.67 -11.87 -9.87
CA GLN A 261 14.09 -11.37 -11.12
C GLN A 261 13.92 -12.48 -12.16
N ALA A 262 14.94 -13.33 -12.33
CA ALA A 262 14.87 -14.46 -13.26
C ALA A 262 13.84 -15.53 -12.83
N LEU A 263 13.62 -15.72 -11.54
CA LEU A 263 12.60 -16.64 -11.01
C LEU A 263 11.18 -16.09 -11.21
N ILE A 264 10.98 -14.79 -11.01
CA ILE A 264 9.70 -14.10 -11.28
C ILE A 264 9.33 -14.22 -12.76
N GLN A 265 10.25 -13.89 -13.66
CA GLN A 265 10.02 -13.98 -15.11
C GLN A 265 9.66 -15.39 -15.59
N ARG A 266 10.09 -16.43 -14.86
CA ARG A 266 9.74 -17.84 -15.13
C ARG A 266 8.40 -18.26 -14.51
N GLY A 267 7.77 -17.42 -13.70
CA GLY A 267 6.58 -17.77 -12.94
C GLY A 267 6.82 -18.81 -11.84
N TRP A 268 8.04 -18.87 -11.29
CA TRP A 268 8.41 -19.85 -10.28
C TRP A 268 8.21 -19.36 -8.85
N ILE A 269 7.95 -18.07 -8.65
CA ILE A 269 7.63 -17.46 -7.35
C ILE A 269 6.13 -17.16 -7.30
N VAL A 270 5.50 -17.51 -6.18
CA VAL A 270 4.09 -17.24 -5.89
C VAL A 270 3.93 -16.05 -4.96
N ALA A 271 4.69 -16.03 -3.87
CA ALA A 271 4.67 -14.94 -2.91
C ALA A 271 6.09 -14.58 -2.47
N LEU A 272 6.28 -13.31 -2.16
CA LEU A 272 7.56 -12.79 -1.69
C LEU A 272 7.34 -11.64 -0.70
N HIS A 273 8.11 -11.65 0.39
CA HIS A 273 8.23 -10.52 1.32
C HIS A 273 9.70 -10.34 1.71
N ASP A 274 10.18 -9.10 1.72
CA ASP A 274 11.54 -8.80 2.16
C ASP A 274 11.69 -8.96 3.68
N ILE A 275 12.92 -9.05 4.15
CA ILE A 275 13.23 -8.96 5.57
C ILE A 275 13.61 -7.53 5.89
N SER A 276 12.85 -6.89 6.76
CA SER A 276 13.01 -5.53 7.21
C SER A 276 12.88 -5.44 8.74
N ASP A 277 12.26 -4.38 9.26
CA ASP A 277 12.13 -4.12 10.68
C ASP A 277 11.43 -5.26 11.44
N GLY A 278 12.03 -5.71 12.54
CA GLY A 278 11.57 -6.86 13.32
C GLY A 278 12.02 -8.23 12.78
N GLY A 279 12.76 -8.27 11.69
CA GLY A 279 13.45 -9.45 11.15
C GLY A 279 12.53 -10.55 10.61
N LEU A 280 13.08 -11.76 10.52
CA LEU A 280 12.39 -12.93 9.94
C LEU A 280 11.04 -13.22 10.60
N PHE A 281 10.94 -13.05 11.92
CA PHE A 281 9.68 -13.31 12.63
C PHE A 281 8.55 -12.39 12.12
N THR A 282 8.83 -11.08 12.02
CA THR A 282 7.85 -10.10 11.52
C THR A 282 7.47 -10.39 10.07
N THR A 283 8.42 -10.64 9.19
CA THR A 283 8.17 -11.00 7.79
C THR A 283 7.21 -12.19 7.66
N VAL A 284 7.44 -13.27 8.45
CA VAL A 284 6.56 -14.46 8.43
C VAL A 284 5.20 -14.15 9.08
N ALA A 285 5.15 -13.31 10.11
CA ALA A 285 3.89 -12.90 10.72
C ALA A 285 3.02 -12.08 9.74
N GLU A 286 3.60 -11.15 9.00
CA GLU A 286 2.89 -10.36 8.00
C GLU A 286 2.40 -11.21 6.81
N LEU A 287 3.18 -12.20 6.37
CA LEU A 287 2.71 -13.22 5.42
C LEU A 287 1.52 -14.00 5.98
N SER A 288 1.56 -14.36 7.27
CA SER A 288 0.45 -15.03 7.95
C SER A 288 -0.82 -14.15 8.04
N PHE A 289 -0.67 -12.86 8.36
CA PHE A 289 -1.79 -11.90 8.45
C PHE A 289 -2.44 -11.67 7.09
N THR A 290 -1.64 -11.43 6.04
CA THR A 290 -2.13 -11.22 4.66
C THR A 290 -3.01 -12.37 4.19
N ASN A 291 -2.68 -13.60 4.58
CA ASN A 291 -3.32 -14.82 4.08
C ASN A 291 -4.28 -15.47 5.08
N LYS A 292 -4.37 -14.94 6.31
CA LYS A 292 -5.03 -15.61 7.45
C LYS A 292 -4.64 -17.08 7.57
N ALA A 293 -3.35 -17.37 7.35
CA ALA A 293 -2.82 -18.74 7.29
C ALA A 293 -1.96 -19.05 8.52
N GLY A 294 -2.12 -20.26 9.07
CA GLY A 294 -1.18 -20.75 10.07
C GLY A 294 0.18 -21.03 9.46
N ILE A 295 1.24 -20.70 10.19
CA ILE A 295 2.64 -20.93 9.75
C ILE A 295 3.49 -21.44 10.92
N GLU A 296 4.35 -22.43 10.64
CA GLU A 296 5.36 -22.91 11.58
C GLU A 296 6.76 -22.46 11.13
N ILE A 297 7.44 -21.66 11.97
CA ILE A 297 8.82 -21.22 11.76
C ILE A 297 9.77 -22.26 12.34
N PHE A 298 10.79 -22.64 11.56
CA PHE A 298 11.81 -23.59 11.94
C PHE A 298 13.09 -22.91 12.39
N ILE A 299 13.49 -23.11 13.64
CA ILE A 299 14.79 -22.67 14.14
C ILE A 299 15.85 -23.71 13.75
N PRO A 300 17.06 -23.28 13.30
CA PRO A 300 18.16 -24.17 13.02
C PRO A 300 18.47 -25.10 14.20
N GLU A 301 18.81 -26.37 13.91
CA GLU A 301 19.12 -27.35 14.94
C GLU A 301 20.30 -26.89 15.81
N HIS A 302 20.26 -27.30 17.09
CA HIS A 302 21.27 -26.96 18.10
C HIS A 302 21.44 -25.47 18.41
N SER A 303 20.48 -24.62 18.04
CA SER A 303 20.50 -23.19 18.39
C SER A 303 20.42 -22.98 19.91
N SER A 304 21.32 -22.16 20.45
CA SER A 304 21.17 -21.59 21.78
C SER A 304 19.97 -20.62 21.84
N LYS A 305 19.58 -20.15 23.03
CA LYS A 305 18.55 -19.10 23.14
C LYS A 305 18.97 -17.84 22.36
N ASP A 306 20.21 -17.43 22.47
CA ASP A 306 20.73 -16.23 21.83
C ASP A 306 20.77 -16.37 20.30
N SER A 307 21.26 -17.50 19.77
CA SER A 307 21.27 -17.75 18.33
C SER A 307 19.84 -17.91 17.74
N MET A 308 18.88 -18.38 18.53
CA MET A 308 17.46 -18.38 18.14
C MET A 308 16.92 -16.94 18.02
N ILE A 309 17.22 -16.08 19.00
CA ILE A 309 16.82 -14.68 19.00
C ILE A 309 17.45 -13.95 17.81
N GLN A 310 18.75 -14.12 17.61
CA GLN A 310 19.46 -13.55 16.46
C GLN A 310 18.83 -13.97 15.13
N TYR A 311 18.52 -15.23 14.95
CA TYR A 311 17.90 -15.75 13.74
C TYR A 311 16.51 -15.17 13.48
N LEU A 312 15.70 -14.96 14.54
CA LEU A 312 14.33 -14.46 14.40
C LEU A 312 14.24 -12.95 14.18
N PHE A 313 15.14 -12.17 14.80
CA PHE A 313 14.99 -10.73 14.91
C PHE A 313 16.12 -9.91 14.26
N ALA A 314 17.11 -10.56 13.64
CA ALA A 314 18.10 -9.83 12.85
C ALA A 314 17.48 -9.27 11.58
N GLU A 315 17.78 -7.99 11.31
CA GLU A 315 17.26 -7.24 10.15
C GLU A 315 18.30 -7.23 9.00
N GLU A 316 18.88 -8.40 8.74
CA GLU A 316 19.80 -8.59 7.62
C GLU A 316 19.04 -8.63 6.30
N THR A 317 19.66 -8.17 5.22
CA THR A 317 19.05 -8.17 3.90
C THR A 317 18.74 -9.57 3.40
N GLY A 318 17.49 -9.81 3.07
CA GLY A 318 17.00 -11.08 2.57
C GLY A 318 15.52 -11.00 2.17
N ALA A 319 14.97 -12.16 1.79
CA ALA A 319 13.54 -12.29 1.49
C ALA A 319 13.01 -13.66 1.90
N VAL A 320 11.73 -13.71 2.27
CA VAL A 320 10.99 -14.96 2.42
C VAL A 320 10.15 -15.19 1.15
N ILE A 321 10.33 -16.35 0.55
CA ILE A 321 9.73 -16.69 -0.75
C ILE A 321 8.92 -17.98 -0.63
N GLN A 322 7.73 -17.96 -1.25
CA GLN A 322 6.96 -19.16 -1.58
C GLN A 322 7.16 -19.48 -3.06
N PHE A 323 7.66 -20.66 -3.37
CA PHE A 323 7.78 -21.11 -4.76
C PHE A 323 6.51 -21.77 -5.26
N HIS A 324 6.31 -21.78 -6.57
CA HIS A 324 5.31 -22.60 -7.22
C HIS A 324 5.66 -24.09 -6.98
N HIS A 325 4.68 -24.88 -6.51
CA HIS A 325 4.92 -26.26 -6.05
C HIS A 325 5.54 -27.17 -7.14
N GLU A 326 5.22 -26.96 -8.42
CA GLU A 326 5.79 -27.73 -9.52
C GLU A 326 7.26 -27.40 -9.81
N PHE A 327 7.69 -26.18 -9.47
CA PHE A 327 9.02 -25.67 -9.83
C PHE A 327 9.95 -25.47 -8.61
N GLU A 328 9.53 -25.83 -7.39
CA GLU A 328 10.29 -25.64 -6.17
C GLU A 328 11.71 -26.21 -6.28
N ASN A 329 11.85 -27.47 -6.70
CA ASN A 329 13.16 -28.12 -6.82
C ASN A 329 14.04 -27.47 -7.90
N GLN A 330 13.47 -27.07 -9.04
CA GLN A 330 14.20 -26.36 -10.10
C GLN A 330 14.66 -24.98 -9.63
N ALA A 331 13.84 -24.27 -8.87
CA ALA A 331 14.16 -22.97 -8.30
C ALA A 331 15.33 -23.08 -7.29
N LEU A 332 15.26 -24.07 -6.40
CA LEU A 332 16.35 -24.32 -5.43
C LEU A 332 17.66 -24.71 -6.10
N GLU A 333 17.61 -25.52 -7.16
CA GLU A 333 18.80 -25.88 -7.93
C GLU A 333 19.36 -24.66 -8.68
N PHE A 334 18.51 -23.82 -9.25
CA PHE A 334 18.93 -22.56 -9.88
C PHE A 334 19.65 -21.63 -8.90
N LEU A 335 19.14 -21.48 -7.68
CA LEU A 335 19.77 -20.67 -6.62
C LEU A 335 21.15 -21.22 -6.22
N ARG A 336 21.30 -22.56 -6.09
CA ARG A 336 22.61 -23.20 -5.84
C ARG A 336 23.61 -22.89 -6.94
N GLN A 337 23.18 -22.97 -8.21
CA GLN A 337 24.06 -22.66 -9.36
C GLN A 337 24.50 -21.19 -9.39
N LYS A 338 23.70 -20.29 -8.77
CA LYS A 338 24.02 -18.87 -8.61
C LYS A 338 24.78 -18.56 -7.31
N ASN A 339 25.10 -19.57 -6.49
CA ASN A 339 25.70 -19.43 -5.16
C ASN A 339 24.87 -18.53 -4.22
N ILE A 340 23.54 -18.53 -4.37
CA ILE A 340 22.65 -17.87 -3.42
C ILE A 340 22.31 -18.84 -2.30
N GLU A 341 22.57 -18.41 -1.08
CA GLU A 341 22.24 -19.17 0.10
C GLU A 341 20.74 -19.07 0.41
N TYR A 342 20.16 -20.19 0.81
CA TYR A 342 18.76 -20.26 1.21
C TYR A 342 18.55 -21.31 2.31
N ARG A 343 17.47 -21.15 3.03
CA ARG A 343 17.04 -22.09 4.07
C ARG A 343 15.53 -22.24 4.05
N LYS A 344 15.01 -23.46 4.17
CA LYS A 344 13.61 -23.64 4.51
C LYS A 344 13.40 -23.08 5.92
N CYS A 345 12.73 -21.93 6.01
CA CYS A 345 12.55 -21.20 7.27
C CYS A 345 11.20 -21.46 7.92
N ALA A 346 10.19 -21.82 7.12
CA ALA A 346 8.85 -22.06 7.64
C ALA A 346 8.05 -22.99 6.73
N ALA A 347 6.88 -23.42 7.21
CA ALA A 347 5.88 -24.15 6.41
C ALA A 347 4.46 -23.75 6.82
N LEU A 348 3.53 -23.85 5.87
CA LEU A 348 2.11 -23.61 6.10
C LEU A 348 1.52 -24.69 7.01
N ARG A 349 0.53 -24.33 7.80
CA ARG A 349 -0.21 -25.19 8.72
C ARG A 349 -1.69 -25.17 8.39
N SER A 350 -2.38 -26.25 8.72
CA SER A 350 -3.84 -26.34 8.56
C SER A 350 -4.62 -25.66 9.69
N ASP A 351 -3.96 -25.29 10.81
CA ASP A 351 -4.57 -24.55 11.92
C ASP A 351 -4.22 -23.05 11.83
N ALA A 352 -5.04 -22.22 12.44
CA ALA A 352 -4.86 -20.77 12.44
C ALA A 352 -3.86 -20.30 13.51
N LYS A 353 -2.65 -20.89 13.53
CA LYS A 353 -1.61 -20.58 14.52
C LYS A 353 -0.28 -20.25 13.84
N LEU A 354 0.42 -19.26 14.41
CA LEU A 354 1.82 -19.05 14.15
C LEU A 354 2.64 -19.67 15.28
N SER A 355 3.55 -20.56 14.93
CA SER A 355 4.38 -21.28 15.90
C SER A 355 5.85 -21.23 15.53
N ILE A 356 6.71 -21.37 16.54
CA ILE A 356 8.15 -21.49 16.39
C ILE A 356 8.57 -22.82 16.98
N SER A 357 9.29 -23.63 16.22
CA SER A 357 9.78 -24.93 16.65
C SER A 357 11.28 -25.10 16.42
N SER A 358 11.92 -25.94 17.26
CA SER A 358 13.30 -26.37 17.11
C SER A 358 13.40 -27.85 17.45
N SER A 359 13.89 -28.66 16.53
CA SER A 359 14.00 -30.12 16.71
C SER A 359 12.71 -30.76 17.23
N GLU A 360 11.58 -30.44 16.60
CA GLU A 360 10.23 -30.91 16.94
C GLU A 360 9.66 -30.40 18.28
N LYS A 361 10.37 -29.51 18.98
CA LYS A 361 9.86 -28.89 20.20
C LYS A 361 9.33 -27.48 19.92
N VAL A 362 8.06 -27.28 20.19
CA VAL A 362 7.43 -25.96 20.13
C VAL A 362 8.04 -25.06 21.19
N LYS A 363 8.54 -23.90 20.80
CA LYS A 363 9.11 -22.84 21.64
C LYS A 363 8.11 -21.73 21.89
N PHE A 364 7.25 -21.48 20.90
CA PHE A 364 6.20 -20.47 20.93
C PHE A 364 5.03 -20.94 20.07
N SER A 365 3.82 -20.58 20.45
CA SER A 365 2.63 -20.78 19.60
C SER A 365 1.53 -19.85 20.08
N ASP A 366 0.97 -19.07 19.13
CA ASP A 366 -0.19 -18.22 19.38
C ASP A 366 -1.12 -18.23 18.15
N SER A 367 -2.36 -17.78 18.30
CA SER A 367 -3.28 -17.64 17.19
C SER A 367 -2.86 -16.48 16.28
N VAL A 368 -3.05 -16.65 14.98
CA VAL A 368 -2.83 -15.59 13.98
C VAL A 368 -3.64 -14.34 14.35
N VAL A 369 -4.90 -14.53 14.75
CA VAL A 369 -5.81 -13.45 15.18
C VAL A 369 -5.22 -12.63 16.34
N ASN A 370 -4.69 -13.28 17.38
CA ASN A 370 -4.14 -12.57 18.52
C ASN A 370 -2.90 -11.74 18.13
N LEU A 371 -2.01 -12.31 17.34
CA LEU A 371 -0.80 -11.63 16.88
C LEU A 371 -1.14 -10.48 15.91
N GLU A 372 -2.11 -10.65 15.02
CA GLU A 372 -2.59 -9.60 14.12
C GLU A 372 -3.24 -8.44 14.90
N LYS A 373 -3.97 -8.75 15.99
CA LYS A 373 -4.51 -7.71 16.89
C LYS A 373 -3.41 -6.92 17.57
N ILE A 374 -2.36 -7.57 18.07
CA ILE A 374 -1.19 -6.90 18.67
C ILE A 374 -0.53 -5.98 17.63
N TRP A 375 -0.33 -6.46 16.42
CA TRP A 375 0.25 -5.69 15.32
C TRP A 375 -0.62 -4.48 14.91
N ASN A 376 -1.94 -4.56 15.04
CA ASN A 376 -2.88 -3.46 14.73
C ASN A 376 -3.20 -2.55 15.93
N GLU A 377 -2.72 -2.84 17.13
CA GLU A 377 -3.09 -2.10 18.35
C GLU A 377 -2.73 -0.61 18.28
N THR A 378 -1.56 -0.27 17.71
CA THR A 378 -1.13 1.12 17.50
C THR A 378 -2.09 1.87 16.59
N SER A 379 -2.47 1.28 15.45
CA SER A 379 -3.44 1.86 14.52
C SER A 379 -4.82 2.03 15.17
N TYR A 380 -5.30 1.03 15.92
CA TYR A 380 -6.56 1.11 16.64
C TYR A 380 -6.54 2.22 17.70
N SER A 381 -5.48 2.31 18.49
CA SER A 381 -5.33 3.33 19.52
C SER A 381 -5.35 4.75 18.95
N ILE A 382 -4.67 4.99 17.84
CA ILE A 382 -4.68 6.29 17.16
C ILE A 382 -6.07 6.59 16.58
N LYS A 383 -6.69 5.63 15.89
CA LYS A 383 -8.04 5.78 15.33
C LYS A 383 -9.09 6.05 16.40
N SER A 384 -9.02 5.37 17.54
CA SER A 384 -9.99 5.56 18.63
C SER A 384 -9.93 6.95 19.28
N ILE A 385 -8.82 7.68 19.14
CA ILE A 385 -8.65 9.06 19.63
C ILE A 385 -8.99 10.08 18.54
N ARG A 386 -8.63 9.81 17.29
CA ARG A 386 -8.76 10.73 16.17
C ARG A 386 -10.15 10.64 15.52
N ASP A 387 -10.68 9.44 15.37
CA ASP A 387 -11.88 9.12 14.62
C ASP A 387 -13.05 8.79 15.57
N ASN A 388 -14.18 8.34 15.04
CA ASN A 388 -15.26 7.80 15.87
C ASN A 388 -14.80 6.51 16.57
N PRO A 389 -14.76 6.46 17.92
CA PRO A 389 -14.22 5.31 18.65
C PRO A 389 -15.04 4.02 18.45
N VAL A 390 -16.34 4.12 18.14
CA VAL A 390 -17.19 2.96 17.87
C VAL A 390 -16.79 2.33 16.54
N SER A 391 -16.67 3.14 15.48
CA SER A 391 -16.25 2.67 14.17
C SER A 391 -14.82 2.12 14.19
N ALA A 392 -13.91 2.76 14.93
CA ALA A 392 -12.55 2.27 15.12
C ALA A 392 -12.52 0.90 15.80
N LYS A 393 -13.40 0.69 16.79
CA LYS A 393 -13.52 -0.60 17.48
C LYS A 393 -14.12 -1.68 16.57
N GLU A 394 -15.15 -1.36 15.82
CA GLU A 394 -15.77 -2.30 14.87
C GLU A 394 -14.75 -2.80 13.83
N GLU A 395 -13.92 -1.89 13.29
CA GLU A 395 -12.83 -2.27 12.38
C GLU A 395 -11.81 -3.21 13.05
N TYR A 396 -11.39 -2.89 14.27
CA TYR A 396 -10.46 -3.73 15.02
C TYR A 396 -11.03 -5.11 15.37
N ASP A 397 -12.33 -5.19 15.68
CA ASP A 397 -13.01 -6.44 15.98
C ASP A 397 -13.22 -7.33 14.72
N LEU A 398 -13.17 -6.77 13.49
CA LEU A 398 -13.21 -7.56 12.25
C LEU A 398 -12.03 -8.55 12.14
N ILE A 399 -10.89 -8.28 12.77
CA ILE A 399 -9.74 -9.20 12.80
C ILE A 399 -10.14 -10.56 13.39
N GLU A 400 -11.09 -10.58 14.33
CA GLU A 400 -11.58 -11.81 14.97
C GLU A 400 -12.44 -12.70 14.05
N LYS A 401 -12.97 -12.14 12.96
CA LYS A 401 -13.77 -12.88 11.98
C LYS A 401 -12.88 -13.66 11.03
N PHE A 402 -12.23 -14.69 11.57
CA PHE A 402 -11.28 -15.51 10.81
C PHE A 402 -11.93 -16.32 9.67
N ASP A 403 -13.24 -16.56 9.76
CA ASP A 403 -14.06 -17.24 8.76
C ASP A 403 -14.59 -16.31 7.65
N ASP A 404 -14.31 -15.02 7.71
CA ASP A 404 -14.60 -14.08 6.63
C ASP A 404 -13.80 -14.45 5.38
N GLN A 405 -14.48 -14.53 4.26
CA GLN A 405 -13.83 -14.85 2.98
C GLN A 405 -13.05 -13.67 2.39
N GLY A 406 -13.19 -12.48 2.96
CA GLY A 406 -12.62 -11.24 2.43
C GLY A 406 -13.26 -10.82 1.11
N LEU A 407 -12.57 -9.98 0.35
CA LEU A 407 -13.04 -9.52 -0.96
C LEU A 407 -12.99 -10.67 -1.98
N VAL A 408 -14.10 -10.87 -2.69
CA VAL A 408 -14.22 -11.87 -3.75
C VAL A 408 -14.82 -11.24 -5.01
N ALA A 409 -14.45 -11.76 -6.16
CA ALA A 409 -15.11 -11.43 -7.42
C ALA A 409 -15.89 -12.67 -7.88
N ILE A 410 -17.21 -12.58 -7.91
CA ILE A 410 -18.09 -13.61 -8.42
C ILE A 410 -18.87 -13.01 -9.58
N ASP A 411 -18.60 -13.47 -10.77
CA ASP A 411 -19.35 -13.14 -11.96
C ASP A 411 -19.85 -14.42 -12.64
N ASN A 412 -21.00 -14.35 -13.26
CA ASN A 412 -21.55 -15.42 -14.10
C ASN A 412 -21.26 -15.16 -15.58
N PHE A 413 -20.41 -14.16 -15.87
CA PHE A 413 -20.14 -13.68 -17.20
C PHE A 413 -18.79 -14.21 -17.69
N LYS A 414 -18.78 -14.80 -18.87
CA LYS A 414 -17.53 -15.02 -19.59
C LYS A 414 -17.15 -13.72 -20.26
N PHE A 415 -16.15 -13.01 -19.73
CA PHE A 415 -15.59 -11.84 -20.36
C PHE A 415 -15.27 -12.16 -21.81
N SER A 416 -16.06 -11.63 -22.73
CA SER A 416 -15.68 -11.60 -24.13
C SER A 416 -14.76 -10.40 -24.33
N THR A 417 -13.52 -10.64 -24.70
CA THR A 417 -12.60 -9.59 -25.15
C THR A 417 -13.07 -8.95 -26.47
N GLN A 418 -14.11 -9.49 -27.09
CA GLN A 418 -14.76 -8.89 -28.25
C GLN A 418 -15.88 -7.97 -27.74
N LEU A 419 -15.63 -6.67 -27.82
CA LEU A 419 -16.70 -5.69 -27.69
C LEU A 419 -17.85 -6.06 -28.66
N PRO A 420 -19.12 -5.88 -28.23
CA PRO A 420 -20.25 -6.06 -29.13
C PRO A 420 -19.98 -5.30 -30.44
N ALA A 421 -20.25 -5.93 -31.58
CA ALA A 421 -20.09 -5.27 -32.86
C ALA A 421 -21.13 -4.13 -32.96
N PHE A 422 -20.78 -2.97 -32.41
CA PHE A 422 -21.55 -1.76 -32.63
C PHE A 422 -21.48 -1.39 -34.11
N ASN A 423 -22.61 -1.00 -34.67
CA ASN A 423 -22.64 -0.35 -35.96
C ASN A 423 -21.74 0.89 -35.88
N GLN A 424 -20.53 0.83 -36.47
CA GLN A 424 -19.49 1.86 -36.35
C GLN A 424 -19.96 3.27 -36.73
N ASN A 425 -21.15 3.40 -37.32
CA ASN A 425 -21.75 4.65 -37.78
C ASN A 425 -22.70 5.32 -36.76
N LEU A 426 -22.97 4.70 -35.62
CA LEU A 426 -23.93 5.21 -34.62
C LEU A 426 -23.40 4.94 -33.21
N LYS A 427 -22.35 5.66 -32.83
CA LYS A 427 -21.88 5.62 -31.42
C LYS A 427 -22.73 6.58 -30.59
N PRO A 428 -23.38 6.11 -29.50
CA PRO A 428 -24.05 7.02 -28.58
C PRO A 428 -23.04 7.99 -27.97
N LYS A 429 -23.42 9.26 -27.85
CA LYS A 429 -22.59 10.29 -27.25
C LYS A 429 -22.85 10.39 -25.76
N VAL A 430 -21.80 10.44 -24.95
CA VAL A 430 -21.87 10.65 -23.50
C VAL A 430 -21.10 11.90 -23.10
N ALA A 431 -21.74 12.78 -22.35
CA ALA A 431 -21.11 13.90 -21.68
C ALA A 431 -20.40 13.39 -20.42
N ILE A 432 -19.09 13.44 -20.40
CA ILE A 432 -18.27 13.23 -19.20
C ILE A 432 -18.28 14.55 -18.43
N PHE A 433 -19.18 14.64 -17.47
CA PHE A 433 -19.60 15.90 -16.87
C PHE A 433 -18.82 16.19 -15.59
N ARG A 434 -18.22 17.36 -15.53
CA ARG A 434 -17.39 17.78 -14.41
C ARG A 434 -17.54 19.24 -14.05
N GLU A 435 -17.10 19.56 -12.82
CA GLU A 435 -17.00 20.91 -12.30
C GLU A 435 -15.60 21.14 -11.72
N GLN A 436 -15.28 22.38 -11.37
CA GLN A 436 -14.06 22.71 -10.65
C GLN A 436 -13.89 21.86 -9.38
N GLY A 437 -12.74 21.16 -9.24
CA GLY A 437 -12.47 20.25 -8.15
C GLY A 437 -12.83 18.78 -8.42
N VAL A 438 -13.49 18.50 -9.54
CA VAL A 438 -13.71 17.13 -10.04
C VAL A 438 -12.44 16.60 -10.71
N ASN A 439 -12.10 15.34 -10.52
CA ASN A 439 -10.84 14.73 -10.99
C ASN A 439 -10.98 13.33 -11.60
N GLY A 440 -12.19 12.79 -11.72
CA GLY A 440 -12.48 11.44 -12.25
C GLY A 440 -12.84 11.39 -13.74
N GLN A 441 -12.62 12.46 -14.51
CA GLN A 441 -13.10 12.55 -15.89
C GLN A 441 -12.34 11.64 -16.86
N ASN A 442 -11.04 11.43 -16.67
CA ASN A 442 -10.22 10.62 -17.58
C ASN A 442 -10.58 9.14 -17.51
N GLU A 443 -10.69 8.59 -16.31
CA GLU A 443 -11.09 7.19 -16.08
C GLU A 443 -12.54 6.95 -16.50
N MET A 444 -13.44 7.91 -16.28
CA MET A 444 -14.83 7.83 -16.74
C MET A 444 -14.89 7.82 -18.27
N ALA A 445 -14.17 8.73 -18.92
CA ALA A 445 -14.09 8.77 -20.39
C ALA A 445 -13.51 7.47 -20.94
N ALA A 446 -12.44 6.94 -20.34
CA ALA A 446 -11.83 5.68 -20.74
C ALA A 446 -12.82 4.52 -20.64
N ALA A 447 -13.59 4.42 -19.55
CA ALA A 447 -14.58 3.37 -19.34
C ALA A 447 -15.68 3.41 -20.44
N PHE A 448 -16.22 4.59 -20.73
CA PHE A 448 -17.25 4.75 -21.78
C PHE A 448 -16.68 4.50 -23.19
N ILE A 449 -15.45 4.94 -23.49
CA ILE A 449 -14.78 4.68 -24.78
C ILE A 449 -14.57 3.17 -24.95
N LEU A 450 -14.09 2.45 -23.92
CA LEU A 450 -13.95 1.01 -23.92
C LEU A 450 -15.29 0.29 -24.12
N ALA A 451 -16.38 0.84 -23.58
CA ALA A 451 -17.74 0.34 -23.81
C ALA A 451 -18.32 0.71 -25.19
N GLY A 452 -17.58 1.44 -26.04
CA GLY A 452 -17.97 1.76 -27.41
C GLY A 452 -18.72 3.08 -27.61
N PHE A 453 -18.78 3.94 -26.60
CA PHE A 453 -19.39 5.27 -26.68
C PHE A 453 -18.42 6.30 -27.29
N GLU A 454 -18.97 7.41 -27.76
CA GLU A 454 -18.23 8.65 -28.04
C GLU A 454 -18.31 9.54 -26.78
N ALA A 455 -17.18 9.66 -26.06
CA ALA A 455 -17.09 10.41 -24.82
C ALA A 455 -16.57 11.82 -25.08
N SER A 456 -17.24 12.83 -24.53
CA SER A 456 -16.85 14.25 -24.59
C SER A 456 -16.69 14.82 -23.18
N ASP A 457 -15.55 15.43 -22.88
CA ASP A 457 -15.32 16.14 -21.62
C ASP A 457 -16.09 17.45 -21.60
N ILE A 458 -17.06 17.59 -20.72
CA ILE A 458 -17.96 18.73 -20.61
C ILE A 458 -17.82 19.34 -19.20
N HIS A 459 -17.34 20.57 -19.16
CA HIS A 459 -17.31 21.34 -17.93
C HIS A 459 -18.64 22.04 -17.67
N MET A 460 -19.01 22.24 -16.42
CA MET A 460 -20.23 22.95 -16.06
C MET A 460 -20.33 24.35 -16.72
N GLN A 461 -19.19 25.03 -16.92
CA GLN A 461 -19.14 26.33 -17.60
C GLN A 461 -19.65 26.24 -19.04
N ASP A 462 -19.38 25.15 -19.76
CA ASP A 462 -19.85 24.97 -21.14
C ASP A 462 -21.38 24.94 -21.18
N VAL A 463 -22.02 24.32 -20.18
CA VAL A 463 -23.48 24.27 -20.05
C VAL A 463 -24.04 25.58 -19.55
N LEU A 464 -23.32 26.33 -18.71
CA LEU A 464 -23.72 27.69 -18.28
C LEU A 464 -23.74 28.65 -19.47
N ASP A 465 -22.76 28.54 -20.35
CA ASP A 465 -22.64 29.39 -21.55
C ASP A 465 -23.61 28.97 -22.67
N ASN A 466 -23.91 27.65 -22.77
CA ASN A 466 -24.84 27.11 -23.75
C ASN A 466 -25.64 25.92 -23.19
N PRO A 467 -26.78 26.15 -22.50
CA PRO A 467 -27.61 25.10 -21.94
C PRO A 467 -28.11 24.05 -22.96
N SER A 468 -28.31 24.43 -24.25
CA SER A 468 -28.75 23.50 -25.27
C SER A 468 -27.69 22.45 -25.66
N LEU A 469 -26.45 22.58 -25.20
CA LEU A 469 -25.38 21.60 -25.42
C LEU A 469 -25.79 20.19 -24.95
N LEU A 470 -26.61 20.07 -23.91
CA LEU A 470 -27.08 18.78 -23.38
C LEU A 470 -27.97 18.00 -24.36
N GLU A 471 -28.57 18.66 -25.37
CA GLU A 471 -29.39 18.01 -26.39
C GLU A 471 -28.55 17.08 -27.31
N GLU A 472 -27.24 17.31 -27.40
CA GLU A 472 -26.36 16.52 -28.25
C GLU A 472 -26.05 15.14 -27.69
N PHE A 473 -26.32 14.87 -26.41
CA PHE A 473 -25.90 13.67 -25.70
C PHE A 473 -27.08 12.74 -25.39
N GLN A 474 -26.81 11.44 -25.39
CA GLN A 474 -27.69 10.37 -24.90
C GLN A 474 -27.33 9.96 -23.48
N GLY A 475 -26.06 10.16 -23.05
CA GLY A 475 -25.59 9.87 -21.72
C GLY A 475 -25.02 11.10 -21.02
N LEU A 476 -25.24 11.20 -19.71
CA LEU A 476 -24.60 12.15 -18.82
C LEU A 476 -23.92 11.37 -17.70
N ALA A 477 -22.60 11.41 -17.65
CA ALA A 477 -21.79 10.74 -16.63
C ALA A 477 -21.14 11.80 -15.72
N ALA A 478 -21.73 12.02 -14.54
CA ALA A 478 -21.21 12.96 -13.54
C ALA A 478 -20.10 12.32 -12.73
N CYS A 479 -18.89 12.89 -12.80
CA CYS A 479 -17.68 12.32 -12.23
C CYS A 479 -17.51 12.58 -10.74
N GLY A 480 -16.59 11.83 -10.10
CA GLY A 480 -16.16 12.01 -8.72
C GLY A 480 -15.14 13.13 -8.55
N GLY A 481 -14.93 13.54 -7.33
CA GLY A 481 -14.00 14.59 -6.91
C GLY A 481 -14.55 15.39 -5.73
N PHE A 482 -14.19 16.66 -5.63
CA PHE A 482 -14.57 17.59 -4.56
C PHE A 482 -15.00 18.92 -5.19
N SER A 483 -16.19 18.95 -5.82
CA SER A 483 -16.66 20.15 -6.52
C SER A 483 -16.74 21.35 -5.57
N TYR A 484 -16.08 22.45 -5.94
CA TYR A 484 -15.93 23.64 -5.09
C TYR A 484 -15.34 23.36 -3.70
N GLY A 485 -14.50 22.30 -3.57
CA GLY A 485 -13.91 21.88 -2.30
C GLY A 485 -14.93 21.43 -1.26
N ASP A 486 -16.15 21.03 -1.69
CA ASP A 486 -17.28 20.60 -0.86
C ASP A 486 -17.67 21.61 0.26
N VAL A 487 -17.41 22.91 0.05
CA VAL A 487 -17.67 23.97 1.04
C VAL A 487 -19.15 24.06 1.44
N LEU A 488 -20.07 23.70 0.54
CA LEU A 488 -21.51 23.67 0.78
C LEU A 488 -22.06 22.24 1.03
N GLY A 489 -21.19 21.32 1.42
CA GLY A 489 -21.44 19.88 1.44
C GLY A 489 -21.11 19.22 0.09
N ALA A 490 -20.90 17.91 0.11
CA ALA A 490 -20.48 17.15 -1.04
C ALA A 490 -21.49 17.24 -2.20
N GLY A 491 -21.02 17.69 -3.36
CA GLY A 491 -21.86 18.01 -4.53
C GLY A 491 -22.75 19.22 -4.37
N GLY A 492 -22.74 19.90 -3.21
CA GLY A 492 -23.66 21.00 -2.88
C GLY A 492 -23.43 22.25 -3.73
N GLY A 493 -22.17 22.63 -3.95
CA GLY A 493 -21.81 23.75 -4.83
C GLY A 493 -22.23 23.49 -6.28
N TRP A 494 -21.96 22.30 -6.78
CA TRP A 494 -22.29 21.88 -8.14
C TRP A 494 -23.79 21.83 -8.38
N SER A 495 -24.56 21.19 -7.49
CA SER A 495 -26.01 21.16 -7.55
C SER A 495 -26.63 22.57 -7.47
N SER A 496 -26.03 23.49 -6.71
CA SER A 496 -26.47 24.90 -6.63
C SER A 496 -26.29 25.63 -7.95
N SER A 497 -25.20 25.41 -8.68
CA SER A 497 -24.94 25.97 -10.00
C SER A 497 -26.02 25.55 -11.01
N ILE A 498 -26.52 24.32 -10.90
CA ILE A 498 -27.63 23.81 -11.73
C ILE A 498 -28.97 24.42 -11.28
N ARG A 499 -29.27 24.32 -9.99
CA ARG A 499 -30.60 24.65 -9.43
C ARG A 499 -30.95 26.14 -9.53
N TYR A 500 -29.96 27.02 -9.29
CA TYR A 500 -30.21 28.48 -9.22
C TYR A 500 -29.96 29.22 -10.53
N ASN A 501 -29.62 28.51 -11.61
CA ASN A 501 -29.58 29.05 -12.97
C ASN A 501 -30.78 28.49 -13.76
N ASN A 502 -31.81 29.33 -14.04
CA ASN A 502 -33.05 28.87 -14.67
C ASN A 502 -32.82 28.14 -16.01
N GLY A 503 -31.95 28.70 -16.88
CA GLY A 503 -31.70 28.12 -18.20
C GLY A 503 -31.01 26.75 -18.09
N VAL A 504 -30.06 26.62 -17.16
CA VAL A 504 -29.37 25.35 -16.90
C VAL A 504 -30.32 24.35 -16.27
N ARG A 505 -31.05 24.73 -15.22
CA ARG A 505 -32.04 23.87 -14.57
C ARG A 505 -33.01 23.28 -15.57
N ASP A 506 -33.59 24.13 -16.42
CA ASP A 506 -34.59 23.73 -17.42
C ASP A 506 -33.95 22.77 -18.46
N ALA A 507 -32.69 22.96 -18.84
CA ALA A 507 -31.95 22.05 -19.73
C ALA A 507 -31.72 20.68 -19.08
N PHE A 508 -31.33 20.63 -17.80
CA PHE A 508 -31.17 19.36 -17.06
C PHE A 508 -32.52 18.65 -16.89
N GLU A 509 -33.57 19.37 -16.51
CA GLU A 509 -34.92 18.80 -16.40
C GLU A 509 -35.40 18.25 -17.75
N HIS A 510 -35.15 18.95 -18.85
CA HIS A 510 -35.45 18.45 -20.19
C HIS A 510 -34.62 17.19 -20.51
N PHE A 511 -33.30 17.18 -20.23
CA PHE A 511 -32.45 16.01 -20.44
C PHE A 511 -32.96 14.78 -19.68
N PHE A 512 -33.30 14.91 -18.41
CA PHE A 512 -33.77 13.82 -17.57
C PHE A 512 -35.15 13.27 -17.98
N ASN A 513 -35.96 14.07 -18.67
CA ASN A 513 -37.31 13.67 -19.16
C ASN A 513 -37.29 13.08 -20.58
N ARG A 514 -36.16 12.99 -21.26
CA ARG A 514 -36.04 12.35 -22.56
C ARG A 514 -35.93 10.83 -22.42
N ASP A 515 -36.77 10.08 -23.15
CA ASP A 515 -36.86 8.61 -23.07
C ASP A 515 -35.55 7.89 -23.55
N GLU A 516 -34.79 8.53 -24.41
CA GLU A 516 -33.57 7.97 -25.01
C GLU A 516 -32.29 8.32 -24.23
N THR A 517 -32.37 8.93 -23.07
CA THR A 517 -31.20 9.32 -22.27
C THR A 517 -31.02 8.47 -21.02
N PHE A 518 -29.78 8.42 -20.54
CA PHE A 518 -29.46 7.86 -19.23
C PHE A 518 -28.52 8.79 -18.47
N THR A 519 -28.51 8.64 -17.14
CA THR A 519 -27.65 9.40 -16.24
C THR A 519 -26.90 8.45 -15.32
N PHE A 520 -25.62 8.70 -15.13
CA PHE A 520 -24.74 7.96 -14.25
C PHE A 520 -23.94 8.92 -13.37
N GLY A 521 -23.93 8.72 -12.07
CA GLY A 521 -23.18 9.53 -11.12
C GLY A 521 -22.29 8.68 -10.25
N VAL A 522 -21.04 9.13 -10.08
CA VAL A 522 -20.05 8.47 -9.22
C VAL A 522 -19.57 9.45 -8.17
N CYS A 523 -19.50 9.03 -6.90
CA CYS A 523 -18.96 9.79 -5.78
C CYS A 523 -19.59 11.20 -5.72
N ASN A 524 -18.81 12.27 -5.92
CA ASN A 524 -19.30 13.65 -5.91
C ASN A 524 -20.40 13.93 -6.96
N GLY A 525 -20.32 13.28 -8.13
CA GLY A 525 -21.37 13.32 -9.14
C GLY A 525 -22.67 12.65 -8.66
N CYS A 526 -22.57 11.53 -7.92
CA CYS A 526 -23.73 10.89 -7.30
C CYS A 526 -24.38 11.80 -6.23
N GLN A 527 -23.54 12.42 -5.38
CA GLN A 527 -24.00 13.38 -4.37
C GLN A 527 -24.66 14.59 -5.00
N MET A 528 -24.10 15.13 -6.09
CA MET A 528 -24.68 16.23 -6.86
C MET A 528 -26.07 15.86 -7.42
N LEU A 529 -26.19 14.68 -8.07
CA LEU A 529 -27.47 14.21 -8.61
C LEU A 529 -28.50 14.00 -7.51
N SER A 530 -28.09 13.45 -6.36
CA SER A 530 -29.00 13.32 -5.21
C SER A 530 -29.49 14.66 -4.68
N ASN A 531 -28.67 15.70 -4.72
CA ASN A 531 -29.05 17.04 -4.32
C ASN A 531 -30.08 17.72 -5.29
N ILE A 532 -30.17 17.23 -6.53
CA ILE A 532 -31.15 17.69 -7.53
C ILE A 532 -32.20 16.63 -7.88
N LYS A 533 -32.42 15.66 -7.01
CA LYS A 533 -33.30 14.51 -7.21
C LYS A 533 -34.77 14.90 -7.59
N ASP A 534 -35.20 16.07 -7.21
CA ASP A 534 -36.52 16.65 -7.57
C ASP A 534 -36.63 17.00 -9.07
N LEU A 535 -35.54 17.12 -9.82
CA LEU A 535 -35.52 17.32 -11.27
C LEU A 535 -35.46 15.99 -12.04
N ILE A 536 -35.21 14.86 -11.36
CA ILE A 536 -34.98 13.54 -11.96
C ILE A 536 -36.24 12.69 -11.78
N PRO A 537 -36.94 12.27 -12.84
CA PRO A 537 -38.12 11.43 -12.72
C PRO A 537 -37.85 10.12 -11.96
N GLY A 538 -38.63 9.85 -10.92
CA GLY A 538 -38.53 8.64 -10.10
C GLY A 538 -37.44 8.66 -9.03
N ALA A 539 -36.73 9.78 -8.85
CA ALA A 539 -35.63 9.89 -7.88
C ALA A 539 -36.08 10.50 -6.53
N GLU A 540 -37.37 10.73 -6.30
CA GLU A 540 -37.89 11.42 -5.10
C GLU A 540 -37.48 10.74 -3.80
N ASN A 541 -37.28 9.41 -3.84
CA ASN A 541 -36.90 8.60 -2.68
C ASN A 541 -35.37 8.40 -2.53
N TRP A 542 -34.55 9.01 -3.37
CA TRP A 542 -33.13 8.90 -3.26
C TRP A 542 -32.63 9.49 -1.93
N PRO A 543 -31.50 8.93 -1.36
CA PRO A 543 -30.97 9.40 -0.09
C PRO A 543 -30.36 10.78 -0.20
N GLU A 544 -30.12 11.40 0.94
CA GLU A 544 -29.12 12.46 1.10
C GLU A 544 -27.81 11.82 1.57
N PHE A 545 -26.68 12.37 1.15
CA PHE A 545 -25.37 11.90 1.57
C PHE A 545 -24.81 12.81 2.66
N LEU A 546 -24.46 12.22 3.80
CA LEU A 546 -24.01 12.91 5.00
C LEU A 546 -22.60 12.43 5.37
N TRP A 547 -22.00 13.11 6.34
CA TRP A 547 -20.70 12.71 6.92
C TRP A 547 -20.67 11.23 7.28
N ASN A 548 -19.52 10.59 7.01
CA ASN A 548 -19.28 9.20 7.40
C ASN A 548 -19.43 9.05 8.92
N GLU A 549 -19.89 7.89 9.37
CA GLU A 549 -19.99 7.59 10.81
C GLU A 549 -18.63 7.52 11.49
N SER A 550 -17.58 7.26 10.74
CA SER A 550 -16.18 7.26 11.24
C SER A 550 -15.64 8.65 11.56
N ASP A 551 -16.34 9.72 11.19
CA ASP A 551 -15.87 11.11 11.25
C ASP A 551 -14.57 11.36 10.46
N GLN A 552 -14.28 10.49 9.49
CA GLN A 552 -13.09 10.56 8.63
C GLN A 552 -13.44 10.30 7.15
N PHE A 553 -12.51 10.72 6.28
CA PHE A 553 -12.48 10.24 4.90
C PHE A 553 -12.18 8.74 4.91
N GLU A 554 -12.95 7.97 4.13
CA GLU A 554 -12.80 6.53 4.00
C GLU A 554 -12.26 6.17 2.62
N ALA A 555 -11.07 5.55 2.58
CA ALA A 555 -10.45 5.03 1.37
C ALA A 555 -10.29 3.51 1.49
N ARG A 556 -11.26 2.76 0.98
CA ARG A 556 -11.36 1.30 1.15
C ARG A 556 -11.84 0.62 -0.12
N LEU A 557 -11.63 -0.68 -0.23
CA LEU A 557 -12.40 -1.55 -1.10
C LEU A 557 -13.53 -2.18 -0.28
N SER A 558 -14.75 -2.12 -0.78
CA SER A 558 -15.93 -2.71 -0.17
C SER A 558 -16.54 -3.75 -1.10
N GLN A 559 -17.00 -4.86 -0.53
CA GLN A 559 -17.73 -5.89 -1.26
C GLN A 559 -19.18 -5.43 -1.48
N VAL A 560 -19.64 -5.47 -2.72
CA VAL A 560 -21.05 -5.25 -3.05
C VAL A 560 -21.63 -6.46 -3.78
N THR A 561 -22.92 -6.70 -3.59
CA THR A 561 -23.70 -7.64 -4.39
C THR A 561 -24.69 -6.87 -5.23
N ILE A 562 -24.70 -7.09 -6.54
CA ILE A 562 -25.63 -6.46 -7.47
C ILE A 562 -26.99 -7.11 -7.28
N ALA A 563 -27.96 -6.33 -6.78
CA ALA A 563 -29.34 -6.76 -6.67
C ALA A 563 -30.03 -6.71 -8.05
N GLN A 564 -31.20 -7.36 -8.18
CA GLN A 564 -32.04 -7.19 -9.35
C GLN A 564 -32.37 -5.72 -9.55
N SER A 565 -32.21 -5.22 -10.76
CA SER A 565 -32.39 -3.80 -11.07
C SER A 565 -32.98 -3.61 -12.46
N LYS A 566 -33.74 -2.53 -12.64
CA LYS A 566 -34.24 -2.08 -13.94
C LYS A 566 -33.24 -1.14 -14.66
N SER A 567 -32.13 -0.83 -14.00
CA SER A 567 -31.09 0.03 -14.57
C SER A 567 -30.44 -0.64 -15.78
N VAL A 568 -30.40 0.07 -16.90
CA VAL A 568 -29.69 -0.38 -18.11
C VAL A 568 -28.19 -0.57 -17.89
N LEU A 569 -27.61 0.08 -16.87
CA LEU A 569 -26.19 -0.05 -16.50
C LEU A 569 -25.88 -1.32 -15.72
N LEU A 570 -26.90 -1.98 -15.13
CA LEU A 570 -26.76 -3.19 -14.31
C LEU A 570 -27.44 -4.40 -14.94
N ASP A 571 -27.93 -4.27 -16.18
CA ASP A 571 -28.62 -5.36 -16.88
C ASP A 571 -27.70 -6.58 -17.04
N GLY A 572 -28.18 -7.75 -16.66
CA GLY A 572 -27.43 -9.01 -16.69
C GLY A 572 -26.43 -9.23 -15.57
N MET A 573 -26.32 -8.31 -14.59
CA MET A 573 -25.36 -8.38 -13.48
C MET A 573 -25.97 -8.86 -12.16
N GLU A 574 -27.23 -9.26 -12.13
CA GLU A 574 -27.88 -9.73 -10.90
C GLU A 574 -27.08 -10.88 -10.23
N GLY A 575 -26.85 -10.75 -8.93
CA GLY A 575 -26.09 -11.72 -8.13
C GLY A 575 -24.57 -11.61 -8.24
N TRP A 576 -24.03 -10.72 -9.08
CA TRP A 576 -22.60 -10.48 -9.11
C TRP A 576 -22.11 -9.93 -7.77
N GLN A 577 -20.95 -10.41 -7.33
CA GLN A 577 -20.25 -9.86 -6.18
C GLN A 577 -18.94 -9.26 -6.67
N ILE A 578 -18.77 -7.98 -6.46
CA ILE A 578 -17.61 -7.24 -6.94
C ILE A 578 -17.05 -6.33 -5.83
N PRO A 579 -15.73 -6.20 -5.71
CA PRO A 579 -15.13 -5.15 -4.90
C PRO A 579 -15.29 -3.81 -5.61
N VAL A 580 -15.69 -2.79 -4.85
CA VAL A 580 -15.78 -1.41 -5.35
C VAL A 580 -14.95 -0.48 -4.48
N ALA A 581 -14.32 0.52 -5.11
CA ALA A 581 -13.58 1.55 -4.40
C ALA A 581 -14.54 2.52 -3.70
N VAL A 582 -14.28 2.73 -2.42
CA VAL A 582 -14.89 3.78 -1.59
C VAL A 582 -13.84 4.84 -1.34
N ALA A 583 -14.13 6.10 -1.67
CA ALA A 583 -13.23 7.23 -1.49
C ALA A 583 -14.06 8.49 -1.23
N HIS A 584 -14.54 8.70 0.00
CA HIS A 584 -15.40 9.83 0.35
C HIS A 584 -15.37 10.18 1.85
N GLY A 585 -15.64 11.45 2.17
CA GLY A 585 -15.91 11.94 3.52
C GLY A 585 -17.40 12.00 3.86
N GLU A 586 -18.27 12.13 2.84
CA GLU A 586 -19.71 12.28 2.96
C GLU A 586 -20.44 11.21 2.14
N GLY A 587 -20.32 9.94 2.54
CA GLY A 587 -20.91 8.81 1.82
C GLY A 587 -22.02 8.07 2.57
N ARG A 588 -22.38 8.51 3.78
CA ARG A 588 -23.45 7.90 4.56
C ARG A 588 -24.81 8.26 3.97
N ALA A 589 -25.48 7.27 3.38
CA ALA A 589 -26.81 7.44 2.81
C ALA A 589 -27.86 7.61 3.92
N SER A 590 -28.59 8.73 3.90
CA SER A 590 -29.68 9.05 4.81
C SER A 590 -31.00 9.12 4.03
N PHE A 591 -31.95 8.29 4.41
CA PHE A 591 -33.23 8.18 3.75
C PHE A 591 -34.34 8.88 4.55
N ALA A 592 -35.28 9.53 3.86
CA ALA A 592 -36.54 9.96 4.47
C ALA A 592 -37.31 8.74 4.99
N GLU A 593 -38.26 8.98 5.90
CA GLU A 593 -39.08 7.92 6.47
C GLU A 593 -39.79 7.11 5.36
N ASN A 594 -39.66 5.81 5.38
CA ASN A 594 -40.14 4.85 4.39
C ASN A 594 -39.53 4.93 2.97
N ALA A 595 -38.65 5.86 2.66
CA ALA A 595 -38.05 6.00 1.32
C ALA A 595 -37.27 4.74 0.89
N LEU A 596 -36.49 4.16 1.78
CA LEU A 596 -35.73 2.91 1.50
C LEU A 596 -36.68 1.74 1.13
N LYS A 597 -37.82 1.63 1.83
CA LYS A 597 -38.83 0.60 1.53
C LYS A 597 -39.47 0.85 0.16
N LEU A 598 -39.82 2.10 -0.13
CA LEU A 598 -40.43 2.47 -1.42
C LEU A 598 -39.44 2.18 -2.57
N LEU A 599 -38.16 2.48 -2.42
CA LEU A 599 -37.15 2.15 -3.42
C LEU A 599 -37.05 0.63 -3.61
N SER A 600 -37.02 -0.15 -2.52
CA SER A 600 -36.97 -1.61 -2.59
C SER A 600 -38.21 -2.23 -3.24
N ASP A 601 -39.38 -1.63 -3.05
CA ASP A 601 -40.64 -2.10 -3.66
C ASP A 601 -40.79 -1.68 -5.16
N GLN A 602 -40.06 -0.64 -5.60
CA GLN A 602 -40.03 -0.16 -6.99
C GLN A 602 -39.06 -0.92 -7.89
N HIS A 603 -38.06 -1.54 -7.32
CA HIS A 603 -36.98 -2.30 -8.01
C HIS A 603 -37.07 -3.77 -7.77
#